data_03e32ff67c1c1212ef760ec294ea620d
#
_entry.id   03e32ff67c1c1212ef760ec294ea620d
#
_cell.length_a   1.000
_cell.length_b   1.000
_cell.length_c   1.000
_cell.angle_alpha   90.00
_cell.angle_beta   90.00
_cell.angle_gamma   90.00
#
_symmetry.space_group_name_H-M   'P 1'
#
loop_
_entity.id
_entity.type
_entity.pdbx_description
1 polymer ?
#
loop_
_entity_poly.entity_id
_entity_poly.type
_entity_poly.pdbx_seq_one_letter_code
_entity_poly.pdbx_strand_id
1 'polypeptide(L)'
;MFQKNSSILSFELKRIFLISLLILFIAACGFKPLNYSEKKITIFFEFQKNPLNFSLVQELKKNFFLMNANQAESKDAADFVIEISNHRLGKFLEATDENFFPAVVSLDYQVKLSIFEKNTNTIHEIPIFTSEDFSYDTESILSNEKQADEIKLDFFSEAVNELLIFFSEKSNAESA
;
A
#
# COMPACT_ATOMS: atom_id res chain seq x y z
N MET A 1 28.97 -53.13 34.01
CA MET A 1 27.86 -52.94 33.11
C MET A 1 27.18 -51.58 33.37
N PHE A 2 27.96 -50.51 33.57
CA PHE A 2 27.43 -49.17 34.02
C PHE A 2 27.92 -47.98 33.19
N GLN A 3 28.54 -48.17 32.03
CA GLN A 3 29.13 -47.07 31.26
C GLN A 3 28.33 -46.60 30.03
N LYS A 4 27.16 -47.24 29.74
CA LYS A 4 26.38 -46.92 28.53
C LYS A 4 25.31 -45.83 28.71
N ASN A 5 24.94 -45.46 29.94
CA ASN A 5 23.87 -44.52 30.22
C ASN A 5 24.31 -43.04 30.24
N SER A 6 25.61 -42.76 30.45
CA SER A 6 26.09 -41.35 30.53
C SER A 6 26.17 -40.66 29.19
N SER A 7 26.42 -41.38 28.09
CA SER A 7 26.50 -40.79 26.75
C SER A 7 25.14 -40.45 26.18
N ILE A 8 24.10 -41.24 26.48
CA ILE A 8 22.71 -40.94 26.03
C ILE A 8 22.15 -39.71 26.76
N LEU A 9 22.42 -39.64 28.08
CA LEU A 9 21.97 -38.50 28.88
C LEU A 9 22.61 -37.16 28.42
N SER A 10 23.90 -37.18 28.03
CA SER A 10 24.59 -35.98 27.52
C SER A 10 24.09 -35.55 26.14
N PHE A 11 23.65 -36.50 25.31
CA PHE A 11 23.11 -36.22 23.99
C PHE A 11 21.72 -35.56 24.07
N GLU A 12 20.84 -36.07 24.92
CA GLU A 12 19.52 -35.51 25.17
C GLU A 12 19.62 -34.13 25.81
N LEU A 13 20.54 -33.91 26.73
CA LEU A 13 20.77 -32.61 27.35
C LEU A 13 21.20 -31.53 26.34
N LYS A 14 22.09 -31.90 25.41
CA LYS A 14 22.52 -31.01 24.32
C LYS A 14 21.40 -30.67 23.36
N ARG A 15 20.53 -31.64 23.07
CA ARG A 15 19.35 -31.46 22.20
C ARG A 15 18.34 -30.51 22.83
N ILE A 16 18.05 -30.65 24.10
CA ILE A 16 17.17 -29.78 24.87
C ILE A 16 17.73 -28.36 24.93
N PHE A 17 19.05 -28.23 25.17
CA PHE A 17 19.72 -26.91 25.17
C PHE A 17 19.67 -26.22 23.82
N LEU A 18 19.84 -26.98 22.72
CA LEU A 18 19.79 -26.43 21.36
C LEU A 18 18.37 -25.95 20.99
N ILE A 19 17.34 -26.72 21.41
CA ILE A 19 15.93 -26.32 21.20
C ILE A 19 15.59 -25.10 22.05
N SER A 20 16.03 -25.01 23.29
CA SER A 20 15.83 -23.84 24.15
C SER A 20 16.50 -22.59 23.58
N LEU A 21 17.72 -22.71 23.04
CA LEU A 21 18.44 -21.65 22.40
C LEU A 21 17.73 -21.18 21.12
N LEU A 22 17.16 -22.09 20.32
CA LEU A 22 16.39 -21.77 19.12
C LEU A 22 15.11 -20.99 19.45
N ILE A 23 14.42 -21.39 20.52
CA ILE A 23 13.20 -20.67 21.01
C ILE A 23 13.56 -19.25 21.46
N LEU A 24 14.72 -19.07 22.09
CA LEU A 24 15.21 -17.78 22.55
C LEU A 24 15.48 -16.81 21.35
N PHE A 25 16.00 -17.34 20.25
CA PHE A 25 16.20 -16.56 19.02
C PHE A 25 14.89 -16.13 18.35
N ILE A 26 13.86 -16.97 18.40
CA ILE A 26 12.52 -16.64 17.85
C ILE A 26 11.83 -15.58 18.71
N ALA A 27 11.99 -15.62 20.03
CA ALA A 27 11.46 -14.61 20.94
C ALA A 27 12.19 -13.25 20.84
N ALA A 28 13.47 -13.24 20.42
CA ALA A 28 14.27 -12.02 20.21
C ALA A 28 13.96 -11.31 18.89
N CYS A 29 13.34 -11.97 17.91
CA CYS A 29 12.73 -11.31 16.77
C CYS A 29 11.52 -10.54 17.29
N GLY A 30 11.69 -9.24 17.54
CA GLY A 30 10.66 -8.33 18.07
C GLY A 30 9.50 -8.12 17.10
N PHE A 31 8.84 -9.21 16.70
CA PHE A 31 7.57 -9.16 15.98
C PHE A 31 6.52 -8.61 16.94
N LYS A 32 6.34 -7.29 16.93
CA LYS A 32 5.17 -6.66 17.52
C LYS A 32 3.99 -6.99 16.60
N PRO A 33 3.02 -7.81 17.02
CA PRO A 33 1.79 -7.91 16.25
C PRO A 33 1.22 -6.50 16.13
N LEU A 34 0.82 -6.09 14.92
CA LEU A 34 0.03 -4.88 14.74
C LEU A 34 -1.19 -5.00 15.68
N ASN A 35 -1.24 -4.16 16.70
CA ASN A 35 -2.44 -4.04 17.52
C ASN A 35 -3.50 -3.40 16.64
N TYR A 36 -4.32 -4.23 16.00
CA TYR A 36 -5.53 -3.75 15.36
C TYR A 36 -6.40 -3.17 16.46
N SER A 37 -6.64 -1.86 16.40
CA SER A 37 -7.70 -1.24 17.19
C SER A 37 -9.00 -2.01 16.95
N GLU A 38 -9.71 -2.42 17.99
CA GLU A 38 -11.00 -3.12 17.87
C GLU A 38 -12.04 -2.28 17.11
N LYS A 39 -11.88 -0.96 17.14
CA LYS A 39 -12.75 -0.02 16.43
C LYS A 39 -12.24 0.21 15.01
N LYS A 40 -13.03 -0.26 14.03
CA LYS A 40 -12.77 0.06 12.62
C LYS A 40 -13.13 1.51 12.35
N ILE A 41 -12.25 2.21 11.62
CA ILE A 41 -12.52 3.55 11.12
C ILE A 41 -13.49 3.50 9.94
N THR A 42 -14.29 4.56 9.77
CA THR A 42 -15.22 4.68 8.64
C THR A 42 -14.77 5.78 7.70
N ILE A 43 -14.66 5.46 6.40
CA ILE A 43 -14.15 6.35 5.36
C ILE A 43 -15.24 6.61 4.31
N PHE A 44 -15.45 7.89 4.00
CA PHE A 44 -16.28 8.33 2.87
C PHE A 44 -15.41 8.97 1.80
N PHE A 45 -15.60 8.60 0.52
CA PHE A 45 -14.91 9.22 -0.61
C PHE A 45 -15.78 10.25 -1.29
N GLU A 46 -15.24 11.45 -1.42
CA GLU A 46 -15.81 12.56 -2.20
C GLU A 46 -14.97 12.78 -3.46
N PHE A 47 -15.55 12.65 -4.64
CA PHE A 47 -14.82 12.78 -5.90
C PHE A 47 -15.72 13.11 -7.08
N GLN A 48 -15.15 13.75 -8.08
CA GLN A 48 -15.82 13.94 -9.37
C GLN A 48 -16.00 12.61 -10.07
N LYS A 49 -17.21 12.29 -10.51
CA LYS A 49 -17.54 11.03 -11.18
C LYS A 49 -16.94 10.99 -12.58
N ASN A 50 -15.75 10.41 -12.70
CA ASN A 50 -15.09 10.07 -13.95
C ASN A 50 -14.42 8.69 -13.84
N PRO A 51 -14.06 8.02 -14.95
CA PRO A 51 -13.49 6.67 -14.93
C PRO A 51 -12.20 6.56 -14.12
N LEU A 52 -11.33 7.57 -14.17
CA LEU A 52 -10.04 7.55 -13.49
C LEU A 52 -10.22 7.57 -11.97
N ASN A 53 -11.04 8.52 -11.45
CA ASN A 53 -11.37 8.58 -10.02
C ASN A 53 -12.07 7.32 -9.54
N PHE A 54 -13.01 6.80 -10.35
CA PHE A 54 -13.71 5.57 -9.99
C PHE A 54 -12.75 4.40 -9.85
N SER A 55 -11.80 4.23 -10.76
CA SER A 55 -10.79 3.18 -10.70
C SER A 55 -9.89 3.30 -9.48
N LEU A 56 -9.42 4.51 -9.14
CA LEU A 56 -8.64 4.75 -7.93
C LEU A 56 -9.45 4.41 -6.67
N VAL A 57 -10.70 4.87 -6.56
CA VAL A 57 -11.56 4.57 -5.40
C VAL A 57 -11.79 3.07 -5.24
N GLN A 58 -11.94 2.33 -6.34
CA GLN A 58 -12.06 0.87 -6.26
C GLN A 58 -10.77 0.23 -5.73
N GLU A 59 -9.59 0.71 -6.14
CA GLU A 59 -8.32 0.21 -5.63
C GLU A 59 -8.13 0.52 -4.15
N LEU A 60 -8.45 1.73 -3.72
CA LEU A 60 -8.43 2.11 -2.30
C LEU A 60 -9.36 1.22 -1.45
N LYS A 61 -10.57 0.95 -1.93
CA LYS A 61 -11.54 0.09 -1.22
C LYS A 61 -11.08 -1.36 -1.09
N LYS A 62 -10.41 -1.92 -2.09
CA LYS A 62 -9.84 -3.28 -1.99
C LYS A 62 -8.87 -3.41 -0.82
N ASN A 63 -8.21 -2.32 -0.45
CA ASN A 63 -7.19 -2.29 0.59
C ASN A 63 -7.73 -1.83 1.97
N PHE A 64 -9.04 -1.67 2.13
CA PHE A 64 -9.64 -1.24 3.40
C PHE A 64 -9.32 -2.13 4.59
N PHE A 65 -9.15 -3.44 4.36
CA PHE A 65 -8.80 -4.36 5.43
C PHE A 65 -7.39 -4.06 6.02
N LEU A 66 -6.45 -3.58 5.18
CA LEU A 66 -5.12 -3.17 5.64
C LEU A 66 -5.16 -1.87 6.46
N MET A 67 -6.11 -1.00 6.17
CA MET A 67 -6.34 0.26 6.88
C MET A 67 -7.20 0.08 8.14
N ASN A 68 -7.67 -1.14 8.44
CA ASN A 68 -8.72 -1.43 9.43
C ASN A 68 -9.96 -0.53 9.26
N ALA A 69 -10.38 -0.34 8.01
CA ALA A 69 -11.41 0.59 7.61
C ALA A 69 -12.65 -0.10 7.05
N ASN A 70 -13.78 0.62 7.10
CA ASN A 70 -15.01 0.29 6.39
C ASN A 70 -15.46 1.51 5.58
N GLN A 71 -16.27 1.25 4.55
CA GLN A 71 -16.91 2.35 3.83
C GLN A 71 -18.07 2.92 4.64
N ALA A 72 -18.10 4.24 4.82
CA ALA A 72 -19.26 4.94 5.37
C ALA A 72 -20.38 5.07 4.32
N GLU A 73 -21.63 4.99 4.76
CA GLU A 73 -22.81 5.15 3.88
C GLU A 73 -23.03 6.61 3.46
N SER A 74 -22.61 7.55 4.31
CA SER A 74 -22.71 8.98 4.05
C SER A 74 -21.51 9.75 4.62
N LYS A 75 -21.33 10.98 4.14
CA LYS A 75 -20.31 11.90 4.68
C LYS A 75 -20.47 12.15 6.18
N ASP A 76 -21.72 12.23 6.65
CA ASP A 76 -22.03 12.50 8.07
C ASP A 76 -21.74 11.30 8.98
N ALA A 77 -21.78 10.09 8.45
CA ALA A 77 -21.49 8.84 9.18
C ALA A 77 -20.01 8.47 9.19
N ALA A 78 -19.16 9.20 8.46
CA ALA A 78 -17.73 8.90 8.32
C ALA A 78 -16.92 9.50 9.45
N ASP A 79 -15.89 8.79 9.92
CA ASP A 79 -14.82 9.32 10.76
C ASP A 79 -13.84 10.17 9.92
N PHE A 80 -13.59 9.72 8.67
CA PHE A 80 -12.74 10.40 7.70
C PHE A 80 -13.44 10.59 6.36
N VAL A 81 -13.32 11.79 5.80
CA VAL A 81 -13.75 12.10 4.44
C VAL A 81 -12.52 12.32 3.58
N ILE A 82 -12.37 11.53 2.53
CA ILE A 82 -11.25 11.65 1.59
C ILE A 82 -11.76 12.27 0.29
N GLU A 83 -11.37 13.50 0.03
CA GLU A 83 -11.64 14.19 -1.22
C GLU A 83 -10.50 13.91 -2.22
N ILE A 84 -10.87 13.46 -3.42
CA ILE A 84 -9.95 13.23 -4.54
C ILE A 84 -10.06 14.41 -5.50
N SER A 85 -8.96 15.13 -5.63
CA SER A 85 -8.88 16.31 -6.51
C SER A 85 -7.60 16.31 -7.34
N ASN A 86 -7.53 17.14 -8.37
CA ASN A 86 -6.39 17.27 -9.28
C ASN A 86 -5.91 15.93 -9.87
N HIS A 87 -6.84 14.97 -10.03
CA HIS A 87 -6.52 13.63 -10.50
C HIS A 87 -6.42 13.57 -12.01
N ARG A 88 -5.23 13.31 -12.51
CA ARG A 88 -4.92 13.22 -13.94
C ARG A 88 -3.86 12.19 -14.22
N LEU A 89 -3.96 11.58 -15.40
CA LEU A 89 -2.98 10.71 -16.01
C LEU A 89 -2.69 11.24 -17.39
N GLY A 90 -1.46 11.63 -17.66
CA GLY A 90 -0.97 12.10 -18.95
C GLY A 90 -0.09 11.04 -19.62
N LYS A 91 -0.10 11.01 -20.95
CA LYS A 91 0.78 10.17 -21.75
C LYS A 91 1.58 11.10 -22.69
N PHE A 92 2.89 11.04 -22.60
CA PHE A 92 3.79 11.96 -23.31
C PHE A 92 4.82 11.17 -24.10
N LEU A 93 5.20 11.70 -25.27
CA LEU A 93 6.28 11.15 -26.06
C LEU A 93 7.61 11.68 -25.51
N GLU A 94 8.49 10.77 -25.06
CA GLU A 94 9.82 11.11 -24.54
C GLU A 94 10.91 10.96 -25.61
N ALA A 95 10.86 9.91 -26.42
CA ALA A 95 11.83 9.69 -27.47
C ALA A 95 11.24 9.02 -28.70
N THR A 96 11.86 9.27 -29.85
CA THR A 96 11.57 8.60 -31.10
C THR A 96 12.74 7.76 -31.57
N ASP A 97 12.48 6.78 -32.43
CA ASP A 97 13.51 6.02 -33.14
C ASP A 97 14.12 6.85 -34.29
N GLU A 98 15.03 6.25 -35.08
CA GLU A 98 15.69 6.86 -36.24
C GLU A 98 14.72 7.22 -37.39
N ASN A 99 13.52 6.64 -37.39
CA ASN A 99 12.45 6.88 -38.36
C ASN A 99 11.37 7.88 -37.81
N PHE A 100 11.64 8.51 -36.68
CA PHE A 100 10.71 9.42 -35.99
C PHE A 100 9.43 8.76 -35.45
N PHE A 101 9.40 7.43 -35.29
CA PHE A 101 8.31 6.75 -34.60
C PHE A 101 8.51 6.79 -33.09
N PRO A 102 7.43 6.82 -32.29
CA PRO A 102 7.52 6.70 -30.83
C PRO A 102 8.33 5.47 -30.41
N ALA A 103 9.36 5.67 -29.57
CA ALA A 103 10.19 4.61 -29.04
C ALA A 103 10.12 4.55 -27.50
N VAL A 104 9.95 5.69 -26.84
CA VAL A 104 9.74 5.79 -25.39
C VAL A 104 8.59 6.74 -25.12
N VAL A 105 7.71 6.30 -24.25
CA VAL A 105 6.53 7.06 -23.80
C VAL A 105 6.56 7.14 -22.28
N SER A 106 6.29 8.34 -21.73
CA SER A 106 6.12 8.58 -20.32
C SER A 106 4.65 8.63 -19.95
N LEU A 107 4.31 8.05 -18.79
CA LEU A 107 3.04 8.24 -18.11
C LEU A 107 3.26 9.12 -16.88
N ASP A 108 2.66 10.31 -16.88
CA ASP A 108 2.68 11.22 -15.74
C ASP A 108 1.37 11.10 -14.96
N TYR A 109 1.50 10.84 -13.68
CA TYR A 109 0.37 10.71 -12.77
C TYR A 109 0.39 11.79 -11.70
N GLN A 110 -0.77 12.36 -11.45
CA GLN A 110 -0.97 13.31 -10.37
C GLN A 110 -2.32 13.10 -9.73
N VAL A 111 -2.33 13.07 -8.40
CA VAL A 111 -3.56 13.14 -7.60
C VAL A 111 -3.29 13.86 -6.28
N LYS A 112 -4.30 14.56 -5.76
CA LYS A 112 -4.28 15.12 -4.42
C LYS A 112 -5.41 14.49 -3.62
N LEU A 113 -5.04 13.88 -2.48
CA LEU A 113 -5.95 13.34 -1.49
C LEU A 113 -6.04 14.33 -0.33
N SER A 114 -7.22 14.89 -0.08
CA SER A 114 -7.48 15.76 1.07
C SER A 114 -8.30 14.98 2.08
N ILE A 115 -7.70 14.66 3.24
CA ILE A 115 -8.29 13.83 4.28
C ILE A 115 -8.83 14.76 5.38
N PHE A 116 -10.13 14.86 5.48
CA PHE A 116 -10.80 15.56 6.57
C PHE A 116 -11.07 14.59 7.72
N GLU A 117 -10.48 14.83 8.86
CA GLU A 117 -10.71 14.09 10.11
C GLU A 117 -11.79 14.77 10.93
N LYS A 118 -12.90 14.11 11.14
CA LYS A 118 -14.08 14.70 11.76
C LYS A 118 -13.89 15.00 13.25
N ASN A 119 -13.20 14.13 13.98
CA ASN A 119 -13.03 14.26 15.43
C ASN A 119 -12.16 15.46 15.82
N THR A 120 -11.13 15.75 15.04
CA THR A 120 -10.19 16.86 15.30
C THR A 120 -10.50 18.09 14.45
N ASN A 121 -11.40 17.99 13.49
CA ASN A 121 -11.72 19.03 12.51
C ASN A 121 -10.47 19.51 11.74
N THR A 122 -9.55 18.59 11.42
CA THR A 122 -8.31 18.86 10.72
C THR A 122 -8.35 18.34 9.29
N ILE A 123 -7.62 19.00 8.38
CA ILE A 123 -7.45 18.57 7.00
C ILE A 123 -5.96 18.24 6.79
N HIS A 124 -5.70 17.05 6.25
CA HIS A 124 -4.38 16.60 5.85
C HIS A 124 -4.36 16.44 4.32
N GLU A 125 -3.37 17.03 3.67
CA GLU A 125 -3.24 16.98 2.22
C GLU A 125 -2.06 16.08 1.84
N ILE A 126 -2.31 15.11 0.98
CA ILE A 126 -1.31 14.19 0.42
C ILE A 126 -1.28 14.40 -1.10
N PRO A 127 -0.35 15.22 -1.60
CA PRO A 127 -0.13 15.33 -3.03
C PRO A 127 0.75 14.17 -3.50
N ILE A 128 0.36 13.50 -4.57
CA ILE A 128 1.09 12.40 -5.20
C ILE A 128 1.42 12.82 -6.62
N PHE A 129 2.71 12.74 -6.97
CA PHE A 129 3.23 13.00 -8.31
C PHE A 129 4.22 11.90 -8.64
N THR A 130 3.96 11.16 -9.69
CA THR A 130 4.85 10.10 -10.13
C THR A 130 4.84 9.99 -11.64
N SER A 131 5.92 9.50 -12.22
CA SER A 131 6.09 9.34 -13.67
C SER A 131 6.87 8.08 -13.93
N GLU A 132 6.51 7.37 -15.00
CA GLU A 132 7.21 6.17 -15.42
C GLU A 132 7.28 6.09 -16.95
N ASP A 133 8.49 5.79 -17.44
CA ASP A 133 8.77 5.64 -18.85
C ASP A 133 8.68 4.18 -19.26
N PHE A 134 8.13 3.91 -20.43
CA PHE A 134 8.13 2.58 -21.02
C PHE A 134 8.44 2.59 -22.50
N SER A 135 9.01 1.46 -22.97
CA SER A 135 9.29 1.26 -24.40
C SER A 135 7.98 1.13 -25.16
N TYR A 136 7.85 1.90 -26.24
CA TYR A 136 6.68 1.90 -27.09
C TYR A 136 7.00 1.24 -28.43
N ASP A 137 6.24 0.22 -28.79
CA ASP A 137 6.34 -0.48 -30.07
C ASP A 137 5.11 -0.18 -30.93
N THR A 138 5.32 0.50 -32.05
CA THR A 138 4.25 0.88 -32.98
C THR A 138 3.53 -0.30 -33.62
N GLU A 139 4.18 -1.48 -33.66
CA GLU A 139 3.58 -2.71 -34.18
C GLU A 139 2.79 -3.50 -33.12
N SER A 140 2.97 -3.16 -31.83
CA SER A 140 2.41 -3.90 -30.69
C SER A 140 1.49 -3.03 -29.81
N ILE A 141 0.53 -2.34 -30.41
CA ILE A 141 -0.35 -1.39 -29.70
C ILE A 141 -1.02 -2.00 -28.47
N LEU A 142 -1.53 -3.23 -28.58
CA LEU A 142 -2.19 -3.89 -27.43
C LEU A 142 -1.24 -4.16 -26.28
N SER A 143 0.02 -4.49 -26.57
CA SER A 143 1.06 -4.67 -25.55
C SER A 143 1.37 -3.35 -24.84
N ASN A 144 1.46 -2.25 -25.61
CA ASN A 144 1.69 -0.92 -25.05
C ASN A 144 0.55 -0.48 -24.13
N GLU A 145 -0.71 -0.72 -24.52
CA GLU A 145 -1.88 -0.38 -23.69
C GLU A 145 -1.90 -1.20 -22.41
N LYS A 146 -1.57 -2.49 -22.47
CA LYS A 146 -1.48 -3.35 -21.29
C LYS A 146 -0.39 -2.86 -20.34
N GLN A 147 0.79 -2.51 -20.84
CA GLN A 147 1.88 -1.96 -20.03
C GLN A 147 1.49 -0.62 -19.38
N ALA A 148 0.84 0.26 -20.13
CA ALA A 148 0.32 1.51 -19.58
C ALA A 148 -0.73 1.29 -18.48
N ASP A 149 -1.58 0.27 -18.61
CA ASP A 149 -2.56 -0.10 -17.59
C ASP A 149 -1.90 -0.70 -16.32
N GLU A 150 -0.82 -1.48 -16.48
CA GLU A 150 -0.03 -2.01 -15.36
C GLU A 150 0.64 -0.86 -14.58
N ILE A 151 1.32 0.06 -15.26
CA ILE A 151 1.94 1.25 -14.65
C ILE A 151 0.88 2.10 -13.92
N LYS A 152 -0.30 2.30 -14.51
CA LYS A 152 -1.39 3.02 -13.85
C LYS A 152 -1.81 2.35 -12.53
N LEU A 153 -1.85 1.02 -12.47
CA LEU A 153 -2.15 0.29 -11.23
C LEU A 153 -1.05 0.47 -10.18
N ASP A 154 0.22 0.55 -10.60
CA ASP A 154 1.33 0.83 -9.70
C ASP A 154 1.21 2.24 -9.09
N PHE A 155 0.82 3.24 -9.88
CA PHE A 155 0.52 4.59 -9.38
C PHE A 155 -0.64 4.60 -8.36
N PHE A 156 -1.68 3.79 -8.59
CA PHE A 156 -2.77 3.66 -7.62
C PHE A 156 -2.30 2.96 -6.34
N SER A 157 -1.38 2.00 -6.45
CA SER A 157 -0.77 1.33 -5.30
C SER A 157 0.06 2.30 -4.45
N GLU A 158 0.71 3.28 -5.08
CA GLU A 158 1.39 4.35 -4.35
C GLU A 158 0.38 5.18 -3.52
N ALA A 159 -0.75 5.56 -4.11
CA ALA A 159 -1.81 6.26 -3.38
C ALA A 159 -2.38 5.44 -2.20
N VAL A 160 -2.50 4.11 -2.37
CA VAL A 160 -2.87 3.19 -1.28
C VAL A 160 -1.83 3.22 -0.17
N ASN A 161 -0.54 3.14 -0.52
CA ASN A 161 0.56 3.12 0.44
C ASN A 161 0.63 4.42 1.26
N GLU A 162 0.45 5.57 0.63
CA GLU A 162 0.40 6.86 1.32
C GLU A 162 -0.74 6.91 2.35
N LEU A 163 -1.93 6.41 2.01
CA LEU A 163 -3.03 6.31 2.96
C LEU A 163 -2.76 5.29 4.08
N LEU A 164 -2.11 4.17 3.78
CA LEU A 164 -1.70 3.19 4.78
C LEU A 164 -0.73 3.80 5.79
N ILE A 165 0.26 4.57 5.33
CA ILE A 165 1.21 5.28 6.18
C ILE A 165 0.44 6.26 7.08
N PHE A 166 -0.41 7.11 6.50
CA PHE A 166 -1.21 8.08 7.25
C PHE A 166 -2.04 7.43 8.38
N PHE A 167 -2.79 6.36 8.08
CA PHE A 167 -3.63 5.69 9.08
C PHE A 167 -2.81 4.89 10.11
N SER A 168 -1.64 4.35 9.73
CA SER A 168 -0.74 3.67 10.66
C SER A 168 -0.13 4.62 11.69
N GLU A 169 0.26 5.83 11.27
CA GLU A 169 0.78 6.87 12.15
C GLU A 169 -0.29 7.34 13.15
N LYS A 170 -1.53 7.52 12.68
CA LYS A 170 -2.67 7.87 13.53
C LYS A 170 -2.94 6.81 14.60
N SER A 171 -2.98 5.53 14.21
CA SER A 171 -3.20 4.43 15.16
C SER A 171 -2.12 4.36 16.24
N ASN A 172 -0.87 4.64 15.89
CA ASN A 172 0.24 4.66 16.83
C ASN A 172 0.15 5.85 17.81
N ALA A 173 -0.29 7.01 17.33
CA ALA A 173 -0.45 8.22 18.16
C ALA A 173 -1.58 8.09 19.18
N GLU A 174 -2.66 7.35 18.87
CA GLU A 174 -3.76 7.09 19.81
C GLU A 174 -3.41 6.02 20.87
N SER A 175 -2.36 5.25 20.64
CA SER A 175 -1.93 4.14 21.52
C SER A 175 -0.84 4.56 22.52
N ALA A 176 -0.29 5.77 22.41
CA ALA A 176 0.79 6.32 23.24
C ALA A 176 0.26 7.25 24.33
#